data_bcf734df611dc0f47046a241a7f18f81
#
_entry.id   bcf734df611dc0f47046a241a7f18f81
#
_cell.length_a   1.000
_cell.length_b   1.000
_cell.length_c   1.000
_cell.angle_alpha   90.00
_cell.angle_beta   90.00
_cell.angle_gamma   90.00
#
_symmetry.space_group_name_H-M   'P 1'
#
loop_
_entity.id
_entity.type
_entity.pdbx_description
1 polymer ?
#
loop_
_entity_poly.entity_id
_entity_poly.type
_entity_poly.pdbx_seq_one_letter_code
_entity_poly.pdbx_strand_id
1 'polypeptide(L)'
;MLTSALPASTTQPAAQRAAEVPAMTRTESAALATAEVTRFVALMEALGPEDWAKPTPCTAWSVRDILAHQAGAYAGGASLREFLHQNGRPPKAGELAEDVANRIQLADRAGRGPAELLAELKAVWPQAVARRKQLAPVVGLITLPRPDGPGLNLGHLFTVIYARDTWMHRLDISRATGRAMQLTPEHDGRMVALVLRDLAANLGPKLGDAAVRFELSGAAGGAWVVGGSAAPSATVQMETLDFNIYASGRFSYAEARAKATLSGDTALAERALRATAVLY
;
A
#
# COMPACT_ATOMS: atom_id res chain seq x y z
N MET A 1 1.72 44.57 -32.73
CA MET A 1 2.77 43.58 -32.49
C MET A 1 2.21 42.53 -31.52
N LEU A 2 1.80 41.39 -32.08
CA LEU A 2 1.29 40.27 -31.25
C LEU A 2 2.46 39.33 -30.96
N THR A 3 2.95 39.35 -29.71
CA THR A 3 3.93 38.40 -29.21
C THR A 3 3.23 37.08 -28.93
N SER A 4 3.41 36.13 -29.84
CA SER A 4 3.03 34.73 -29.64
C SER A 4 3.91 34.12 -28.52
N ALA A 5 3.32 33.87 -27.38
CA ALA A 5 3.97 33.09 -26.34
C ALA A 5 4.01 31.61 -26.80
N LEU A 6 5.22 31.07 -27.00
CA LEU A 6 5.43 29.65 -27.23
C LEU A 6 4.91 28.87 -26.02
N PRO A 7 4.19 27.74 -26.23
CA PRO A 7 3.78 26.92 -25.11
C PRO A 7 5.04 26.35 -24.41
N ALA A 8 5.08 26.48 -23.08
CA ALA A 8 6.12 25.88 -22.28
C ALA A 8 6.17 24.37 -22.57
N SER A 9 7.30 23.91 -23.08
CA SER A 9 7.60 22.49 -23.26
C SER A 9 7.63 21.86 -21.87
N THR A 10 6.55 21.26 -21.44
CA THR A 10 6.51 20.41 -20.26
C THR A 10 7.27 19.13 -20.62
N THR A 11 8.56 19.11 -20.33
CA THR A 11 9.36 17.89 -20.40
C THR A 11 8.71 16.88 -19.46
N GLN A 12 8.03 15.88 -20.01
CA GLN A 12 7.46 14.79 -19.23
C GLN A 12 8.59 14.11 -18.45
N PRO A 13 8.40 13.79 -17.16
CA PRO A 13 9.44 13.10 -16.37
C PRO A 13 9.81 11.79 -17.07
N ALA A 14 11.11 11.47 -17.10
CA ALA A 14 11.58 10.21 -17.65
C ALA A 14 10.87 9.04 -16.93
N ALA A 15 10.20 8.17 -17.69
CA ALA A 15 9.51 7.03 -17.14
C ALA A 15 10.48 5.85 -17.01
N GLN A 16 10.45 5.18 -15.86
CA GLN A 16 11.16 3.91 -15.68
C GLN A 16 10.21 2.72 -15.88
N ARG A 17 10.72 1.56 -16.28
CA ARG A 17 9.91 0.34 -16.30
C ARG A 17 9.61 -0.08 -14.87
N ALA A 18 8.33 -0.26 -14.56
CA ALA A 18 7.90 -0.62 -13.22
C ALA A 18 8.45 -1.98 -12.76
N ALA A 19 8.61 -2.93 -13.69
CA ALA A 19 9.23 -4.23 -13.44
C ALA A 19 10.73 -4.14 -13.06
N GLU A 20 11.40 -3.06 -13.43
CA GLU A 20 12.83 -2.83 -13.14
C GLU A 20 13.05 -2.08 -11.82
N VAL A 21 11.99 -1.65 -11.14
CA VAL A 21 12.10 -1.09 -9.79
C VAL A 21 12.80 -2.11 -8.88
N PRO A 22 13.93 -1.77 -8.24
CA PRO A 22 14.68 -2.72 -7.45
C PRO A 22 13.84 -3.35 -6.33
N ALA A 23 14.05 -4.65 -6.09
CA ALA A 23 13.43 -5.32 -4.95
C ALA A 23 13.93 -4.68 -3.65
N MET A 24 13.07 -4.65 -2.62
CA MET A 24 13.45 -4.15 -1.32
C MET A 24 14.39 -5.12 -0.61
N THR A 25 15.52 -4.64 -0.14
CA THR A 25 16.40 -5.40 0.75
C THR A 25 15.84 -5.45 2.17
N ARG A 26 16.25 -6.41 2.99
CA ARG A 26 15.80 -6.49 4.39
C ARG A 26 16.23 -5.28 5.22
N THR A 27 17.41 -4.73 4.93
CA THR A 27 17.91 -3.54 5.62
C THR A 27 17.08 -2.31 5.26
N GLU A 28 16.80 -2.13 3.98
CA GLU A 28 15.92 -1.08 3.48
C GLU A 28 14.49 -1.24 4.06
N SER A 29 13.95 -2.47 4.04
CA SER A 29 12.65 -2.79 4.62
C SER A 29 12.56 -2.38 6.11
N ALA A 30 13.58 -2.72 6.90
CA ALA A 30 13.61 -2.33 8.31
C ALA A 30 13.67 -0.81 8.50
N ALA A 31 14.42 -0.10 7.67
CA ALA A 31 14.50 1.36 7.70
C ALA A 31 13.16 2.01 7.33
N LEU A 32 12.52 1.55 6.23
CA LEU A 32 11.22 2.05 5.80
C LEU A 32 10.13 1.73 6.81
N ALA A 33 10.08 0.51 7.35
CA ALA A 33 9.11 0.13 8.38
C ALA A 33 9.28 0.95 9.66
N THR A 34 10.52 1.22 10.10
CA THR A 34 10.80 2.08 11.25
C THR A 34 10.30 3.51 11.01
N ALA A 35 10.64 4.10 9.86
CA ALA A 35 10.20 5.44 9.50
C ALA A 35 8.68 5.53 9.40
N GLU A 36 8.03 4.52 8.82
CA GLU A 36 6.58 4.50 8.63
C GLU A 36 5.83 4.35 9.95
N VAL A 37 6.22 3.40 10.81
CA VAL A 37 5.54 3.23 12.11
C VAL A 37 5.76 4.44 13.02
N THR A 38 6.90 5.12 12.92
CA THR A 38 7.15 6.36 13.66
C THR A 38 6.19 7.47 13.20
N ARG A 39 5.98 7.62 11.89
CA ARG A 39 5.00 8.58 11.33
C ARG A 39 3.56 8.20 11.69
N PHE A 40 3.25 6.92 11.68
CA PHE A 40 1.94 6.41 12.09
C PHE A 40 1.68 6.72 13.57
N VAL A 41 2.62 6.42 14.46
CA VAL A 41 2.53 6.73 15.90
C VAL A 41 2.35 8.23 16.13
N ALA A 42 3.13 9.07 15.44
CA ALA A 42 2.98 10.52 15.56
C ALA A 42 1.60 11.03 15.11
N LEU A 43 1.03 10.42 14.06
CA LEU A 43 -0.35 10.71 13.65
C LEU A 43 -1.34 10.31 14.74
N MET A 44 -1.20 9.11 15.33
CA MET A 44 -2.08 8.64 16.42
C MET A 44 -2.03 9.54 17.65
N GLU A 45 -0.84 10.04 18.01
CA GLU A 45 -0.64 10.95 19.14
C GLU A 45 -1.28 12.34 18.93
N ALA A 46 -1.48 12.73 17.67
CA ALA A 46 -2.11 14.00 17.31
C ALA A 46 -3.64 13.95 17.24
N LEU A 47 -4.27 12.77 17.44
CA LEU A 47 -5.72 12.59 17.34
C LEU A 47 -6.44 13.05 18.61
N GLY A 48 -7.59 13.69 18.43
CA GLY A 48 -8.52 14.03 19.52
C GLY A 48 -9.51 12.89 19.84
N PRO A 49 -10.24 13.00 20.96
CA PRO A 49 -11.23 11.98 21.34
C PRO A 49 -12.29 11.72 20.26
N GLU A 50 -12.66 12.75 19.51
CA GLU A 50 -13.68 12.71 18.44
C GLU A 50 -13.20 11.98 17.17
N ASP A 51 -11.89 11.77 17.01
CA ASP A 51 -11.34 11.13 15.81
C ASP A 51 -11.47 9.61 15.83
N TRP A 52 -11.46 9.00 17.01
CA TRP A 52 -11.34 7.55 17.16
C TRP A 52 -12.50 6.74 16.61
N ALA A 53 -13.70 7.29 16.65
CA ALA A 53 -14.91 6.64 16.14
C ALA A 53 -15.19 6.95 14.65
N LYS A 54 -14.38 7.81 14.01
CA LYS A 54 -14.60 8.18 12.60
C LYS A 54 -14.46 6.95 11.69
N PRO A 55 -15.39 6.77 10.75
CA PRO A 55 -15.26 5.75 9.71
C PRO A 55 -14.11 6.08 8.78
N THR A 56 -13.46 5.06 8.24
CA THR A 56 -12.31 5.22 7.35
C THR A 56 -12.61 4.71 5.94
N PRO A 57 -11.78 5.04 4.93
CA PRO A 57 -11.87 4.41 3.62
C PRO A 57 -11.72 2.88 3.63
N CYS A 58 -11.10 2.32 4.65
CA CYS A 58 -11.17 0.89 4.96
C CYS A 58 -12.52 0.59 5.60
N THR A 59 -13.56 0.45 4.78
CA THR A 59 -14.98 0.59 5.12
C THR A 59 -15.49 -0.27 6.29
N ALA A 60 -14.77 -1.32 6.66
CA ALA A 60 -15.12 -2.14 7.82
C ALA A 60 -14.61 -1.58 9.15
N TRP A 61 -13.74 -0.55 9.14
CA TRP A 61 -12.98 -0.14 10.32
C TRP A 61 -13.08 1.36 10.61
N SER A 62 -13.21 1.67 11.89
CA SER A 62 -12.98 3.00 12.44
C SER A 62 -11.48 3.28 12.59
N VAL A 63 -11.12 4.53 12.88
CA VAL A 63 -9.74 4.91 13.22
C VAL A 63 -9.19 4.08 14.39
N ARG A 64 -10.02 3.84 15.42
CA ARG A 64 -9.65 2.98 16.56
C ARG A 64 -9.39 1.53 16.12
N ASP A 65 -10.18 1.00 15.19
CA ASP A 65 -10.03 -0.38 14.72
C ASP A 65 -8.75 -0.54 13.91
N ILE A 66 -8.37 0.46 13.11
CA ILE A 66 -7.08 0.49 12.43
C ILE A 66 -5.93 0.46 13.45
N LEU A 67 -6.00 1.24 14.54
CA LEU A 67 -4.96 1.18 15.58
C LEU A 67 -4.91 -0.19 16.25
N ALA A 68 -6.06 -0.82 16.52
CA ALA A 68 -6.13 -2.16 17.10
C ALA A 68 -5.54 -3.22 16.16
N HIS A 69 -5.83 -3.12 14.85
CA HIS A 69 -5.22 -3.95 13.81
C HIS A 69 -3.70 -3.78 13.78
N GLN A 70 -3.20 -2.55 13.71
CA GLN A 70 -1.75 -2.28 13.63
C GLN A 70 -1.03 -2.78 14.90
N ALA A 71 -1.58 -2.56 16.10
CA ALA A 71 -1.03 -3.12 17.34
C ALA A 71 -0.97 -4.65 17.28
N GLY A 72 -2.01 -5.31 16.77
CA GLY A 72 -2.07 -6.75 16.57
C GLY A 72 -1.05 -7.28 15.56
N ALA A 73 -0.97 -6.65 14.38
CA ALA A 73 -0.04 -7.04 13.33
C ALA A 73 1.42 -6.92 13.77
N TYR A 74 1.77 -5.86 14.51
CA TYR A 74 3.11 -5.71 15.09
C TYR A 74 3.36 -6.67 16.24
N ALA A 75 2.36 -6.99 17.09
CA ALA A 75 2.48 -8.01 18.13
C ALA A 75 2.75 -9.40 17.53
N GLY A 76 2.03 -9.77 16.44
CA GLY A 76 2.32 -10.97 15.67
C GLY A 76 3.74 -11.01 15.10
N GLY A 77 4.22 -9.87 14.59
CA GLY A 77 5.61 -9.72 14.14
C GLY A 77 6.65 -9.84 15.25
N ALA A 78 6.31 -9.43 16.47
CA ALA A 78 7.20 -9.45 17.62
C ALA A 78 7.24 -10.80 18.35
N SER A 79 6.23 -11.67 18.20
CA SER A 79 6.10 -12.91 18.94
C SER A 79 5.65 -14.06 18.03
N LEU A 80 6.40 -15.17 18.00
CA LEU A 80 5.99 -16.38 17.28
C LEU A 80 4.68 -16.95 17.83
N ARG A 81 4.49 -16.91 19.14
CA ARG A 81 3.25 -17.37 19.79
C ARG A 81 2.05 -16.57 19.28
N GLU A 82 2.18 -15.26 19.26
CA GLU A 82 1.13 -14.36 18.78
C GLU A 82 0.89 -14.54 17.27
N PHE A 83 1.94 -14.68 16.49
CA PHE A 83 1.84 -15.00 15.07
C PHE A 83 1.03 -16.29 14.83
N LEU A 84 1.35 -17.37 15.54
CA LEU A 84 0.63 -18.63 15.42
C LEU A 84 -0.82 -18.53 15.93
N HIS A 85 -1.08 -17.74 16.97
CA HIS A 85 -2.43 -17.47 17.45
C HIS A 85 -3.28 -16.78 16.38
N GLN A 86 -2.75 -15.79 15.70
CA GLN A 86 -3.46 -15.02 14.67
C GLN A 86 -3.63 -15.80 13.36
N ASN A 87 -2.67 -16.65 12.99
CA ASN A 87 -2.62 -17.31 11.67
C ASN A 87 -2.84 -18.84 11.75
N GLY A 88 -3.01 -19.41 12.94
CA GLY A 88 -3.16 -20.86 13.13
C GLY A 88 -4.57 -21.40 12.90
N ARG A 89 -5.52 -20.58 12.50
CA ARG A 89 -6.89 -21.00 12.22
C ARG A 89 -7.16 -20.99 10.70
N PRO A 90 -7.82 -22.02 10.16
CA PRO A 90 -8.17 -22.02 8.76
C PRO A 90 -9.23 -20.93 8.47
N PRO A 91 -9.18 -20.32 7.28
CA PRO A 91 -10.22 -19.40 6.84
C PRO A 91 -11.55 -20.15 6.63
N LYS A 92 -12.67 -19.47 6.87
CA LYS A 92 -14.00 -19.95 6.50
C LYS A 92 -14.19 -19.87 4.99
N ALA A 93 -15.25 -20.49 4.49
CA ALA A 93 -15.58 -20.41 3.07
C ALA A 93 -15.74 -18.93 2.63
N GLY A 94 -14.92 -18.50 1.65
CA GLY A 94 -14.92 -17.15 1.13
C GLY A 94 -14.10 -16.13 1.95
N GLU A 95 -13.52 -16.52 3.10
CA GLU A 95 -12.63 -15.68 3.91
C GLU A 95 -11.18 -15.87 3.44
N LEU A 96 -10.42 -14.79 3.36
CA LEU A 96 -8.98 -14.86 3.09
C LEU A 96 -8.20 -15.12 4.40
N ALA A 97 -6.99 -15.63 4.30
CA ALA A 97 -6.15 -15.90 5.48
C ALA A 97 -5.87 -14.63 6.29
N GLU A 98 -5.66 -13.50 5.61
CA GLU A 98 -5.49 -12.20 6.26
C GLU A 98 -6.74 -11.73 6.99
N ASP A 99 -7.95 -12.04 6.51
CA ASP A 99 -9.20 -11.67 7.18
C ASP A 99 -9.33 -12.40 8.53
N VAL A 100 -8.86 -13.66 8.59
CA VAL A 100 -8.80 -14.40 9.86
C VAL A 100 -7.89 -13.71 10.85
N ALA A 101 -6.68 -13.35 10.43
CA ALA A 101 -5.71 -12.66 11.28
C ALA A 101 -6.26 -11.31 11.76
N ASN A 102 -6.83 -10.52 10.85
CA ASN A 102 -7.43 -9.22 11.14
C ASN A 102 -8.56 -9.33 12.16
N ARG A 103 -9.46 -10.30 11.98
CA ARG A 103 -10.57 -10.55 12.90
C ARG A 103 -10.09 -10.93 14.30
N ILE A 104 -9.03 -11.74 14.42
CA ILE A 104 -8.43 -12.11 15.71
C ILE A 104 -7.78 -10.90 16.35
N GLN A 105 -7.01 -10.11 15.60
CA GLN A 105 -6.35 -8.90 16.08
C GLN A 105 -7.36 -7.92 16.69
N LEU A 106 -8.49 -7.69 16.02
CA LEU A 106 -9.56 -6.81 16.48
C LEU A 106 -10.29 -7.39 17.70
N ALA A 107 -10.62 -8.68 17.67
CA ALA A 107 -11.34 -9.34 18.76
C ALA A 107 -10.57 -9.33 20.07
N ASP A 108 -9.26 -9.62 20.02
CA ASP A 108 -8.37 -9.63 21.19
C ASP A 108 -8.18 -8.23 21.81
N ARG A 109 -8.48 -7.18 21.04
CA ARG A 109 -8.31 -5.77 21.43
C ARG A 109 -9.65 -5.00 21.56
N ALA A 110 -10.78 -5.69 21.48
CA ALA A 110 -12.10 -5.07 21.46
C ALA A 110 -12.39 -4.16 22.68
N GLY A 111 -11.93 -4.60 23.86
CA GLY A 111 -12.16 -3.87 25.13
C GLY A 111 -11.12 -2.81 25.46
N ARG A 112 -10.10 -2.58 24.60
CA ARG A 112 -9.00 -1.65 24.92
C ARG A 112 -9.26 -0.27 24.34
N GLY A 113 -8.92 0.76 25.11
CA GLY A 113 -8.96 2.16 24.67
C GLY A 113 -7.78 2.54 23.77
N PRO A 114 -7.87 3.68 23.05
CA PRO A 114 -6.82 4.13 22.14
C PRO A 114 -5.45 4.29 22.81
N ALA A 115 -5.40 4.79 24.05
CA ALA A 115 -4.16 4.96 24.79
C ALA A 115 -3.44 3.61 25.06
N GLU A 116 -4.22 2.57 25.41
CA GLU A 116 -3.69 1.22 25.67
C GLU A 116 -3.19 0.57 24.37
N LEU A 117 -3.95 0.74 23.27
CA LEU A 117 -3.57 0.23 21.94
C LEU A 117 -2.29 0.89 21.43
N LEU A 118 -2.18 2.21 21.61
CA LEU A 118 -0.98 2.96 21.22
C LEU A 118 0.23 2.58 22.07
N ALA A 119 0.04 2.35 23.37
CA ALA A 119 1.10 1.86 24.26
C ALA A 119 1.56 0.46 23.85
N GLU A 120 0.63 -0.46 23.51
CA GLU A 120 0.96 -1.77 22.98
C GLU A 120 1.77 -1.67 21.69
N LEU A 121 1.30 -0.90 20.69
CA LEU A 121 2.01 -0.70 19.44
C LEU A 121 3.43 -0.22 19.68
N LYS A 122 3.62 0.82 20.51
CA LYS A 122 4.94 1.37 20.86
C LYS A 122 5.87 0.33 21.50
N ALA A 123 5.33 -0.56 22.31
CA ALA A 123 6.10 -1.60 22.98
C ALA A 123 6.57 -2.71 22.04
N VAL A 124 5.76 -3.08 21.03
CA VAL A 124 6.01 -4.27 20.19
C VAL A 124 6.69 -3.97 18.86
N TRP A 125 6.49 -2.79 18.26
CA TRP A 125 6.99 -2.53 16.91
C TRP A 125 8.52 -2.64 16.75
N PRO A 126 9.38 -2.21 17.71
CA PRO A 126 10.82 -2.29 17.52
C PRO A 126 11.29 -3.74 17.37
N GLN A 127 10.73 -4.64 18.20
CA GLN A 127 11.04 -6.07 18.14
C GLN A 127 10.49 -6.72 16.86
N ALA A 128 9.29 -6.32 16.41
CA ALA A 128 8.71 -6.82 15.16
C ALA A 128 9.59 -6.48 13.95
N VAL A 129 10.07 -5.24 13.84
CA VAL A 129 10.97 -4.79 12.77
C VAL A 129 12.31 -5.54 12.84
N ALA A 130 12.89 -5.68 14.04
CA ALA A 130 14.14 -6.39 14.22
C ALA A 130 14.04 -7.87 13.81
N ARG A 131 12.96 -8.55 14.19
CA ARG A 131 12.70 -9.96 13.82
C ARG A 131 12.51 -10.14 12.32
N ARG A 132 11.73 -9.27 11.66
CA ARG A 132 11.54 -9.32 10.20
C ARG A 132 12.86 -9.17 9.46
N LYS A 133 13.75 -8.29 9.93
CA LYS A 133 15.10 -8.13 9.37
C LYS A 133 15.93 -9.41 9.48
N GLN A 134 15.74 -10.18 10.55
CA GLN A 134 16.50 -11.41 10.87
C GLN A 134 15.89 -12.70 10.30
N LEU A 135 14.71 -12.65 9.65
CA LEU A 135 14.07 -13.84 9.09
C LEU A 135 15.02 -14.62 8.20
N ALA A 136 15.01 -15.95 8.37
CA ALA A 136 15.84 -16.84 7.56
C ALA A 136 15.53 -16.68 6.05
N PRO A 137 16.53 -16.73 5.15
CA PRO A 137 16.30 -16.62 3.71
C PRO A 137 15.28 -17.62 3.17
N VAL A 138 15.19 -18.80 3.74
CA VAL A 138 14.25 -19.86 3.36
C VAL A 138 12.79 -19.41 3.44
N VAL A 139 12.45 -18.46 4.32
CA VAL A 139 11.09 -17.90 4.41
C VAL A 139 10.68 -17.22 3.11
N GLY A 140 11.63 -16.62 2.39
CA GLY A 140 11.38 -16.01 1.08
C GLY A 140 11.08 -17.02 -0.04
N LEU A 141 11.29 -18.31 0.18
CA LEU A 141 10.94 -19.36 -0.77
C LEU A 141 9.52 -19.88 -0.60
N ILE A 142 8.85 -19.53 0.51
CA ILE A 142 7.50 -20.00 0.80
C ILE A 142 6.49 -19.07 0.16
N THR A 143 5.59 -19.64 -0.66
CA THR A 143 4.47 -18.94 -1.25
C THR A 143 3.17 -19.62 -0.82
N LEU A 144 2.30 -18.88 -0.15
CA LEU A 144 0.99 -19.34 0.26
C LEU A 144 -0.01 -19.18 -0.91
N PRO A 145 -0.83 -20.18 -1.21
CA PRO A 145 -1.84 -20.06 -2.26
C PRO A 145 -2.90 -19.02 -1.85
N ARG A 146 -3.43 -18.29 -2.83
CA ARG A 146 -4.55 -17.36 -2.66
C ARG A 146 -5.65 -17.68 -3.66
N PRO A 147 -6.91 -17.67 -3.26
CA PRO A 147 -8.04 -17.94 -4.15
C PRO A 147 -8.31 -16.78 -5.12
N ASP A 148 -7.89 -15.56 -4.78
CA ASP A 148 -8.19 -14.30 -5.46
C ASP A 148 -7.07 -13.79 -6.37
N GLY A 149 -5.97 -14.55 -6.53
CA GLY A 149 -4.86 -14.10 -7.38
C GLY A 149 -3.56 -14.85 -7.19
N PRO A 150 -2.44 -14.21 -7.52
CA PRO A 150 -1.12 -14.78 -7.32
C PRO A 150 -0.90 -15.14 -5.84
N GLY A 151 -0.21 -16.25 -5.60
CA GLY A 151 0.13 -16.65 -4.24
C GLY A 151 0.92 -15.57 -3.49
N LEU A 152 0.75 -15.52 -2.17
CA LEU A 152 1.44 -14.59 -1.28
C LEU A 152 2.81 -15.15 -0.90
N ASN A 153 3.88 -14.56 -1.42
CA ASN A 153 5.23 -14.88 -1.01
C ASN A 153 5.54 -14.31 0.38
N LEU A 154 5.95 -15.16 1.33
CA LEU A 154 6.21 -14.71 2.71
C LEU A 154 7.38 -13.75 2.82
N GLY A 155 8.41 -13.86 1.97
CA GLY A 155 9.48 -12.86 1.92
C GLY A 155 8.95 -11.49 1.54
N HIS A 156 8.08 -11.41 0.55
CA HIS A 156 7.41 -10.18 0.12
C HIS A 156 6.48 -9.64 1.21
N LEU A 157 5.69 -10.51 1.84
CA LEU A 157 4.85 -10.13 2.97
C LEU A 157 5.64 -9.42 4.06
N PHE A 158 6.75 -10.02 4.51
CA PHE A 158 7.53 -9.49 5.62
C PHE A 158 8.42 -8.30 5.26
N THR A 159 8.82 -8.14 3.99
CA THR A 159 9.70 -7.04 3.58
C THR A 159 8.95 -5.85 2.99
N VAL A 160 7.81 -6.06 2.37
CA VAL A 160 7.06 -5.01 1.65
C VAL A 160 5.68 -4.77 2.27
N ILE A 161 4.84 -5.83 2.33
CA ILE A 161 3.41 -5.67 2.63
C ILE A 161 3.20 -5.06 4.02
N TYR A 162 3.86 -5.52 5.07
CA TYR A 162 3.66 -4.97 6.41
C TYR A 162 3.98 -3.47 6.54
N ALA A 163 5.01 -2.98 5.84
CA ALA A 163 5.30 -1.55 5.84
C ALA A 163 4.30 -0.77 4.99
N ARG A 164 3.87 -1.34 3.87
CA ARG A 164 2.85 -0.78 2.96
C ARG A 164 1.48 -0.72 3.62
N ASP A 165 1.11 -1.74 4.38
CA ASP A 165 -0.12 -1.80 5.15
C ASP A 165 -0.18 -0.65 6.17
N THR A 166 0.89 -0.45 6.95
CA THR A 166 0.99 0.71 7.88
C THR A 166 0.88 2.04 7.12
N TRP A 167 1.54 2.16 5.95
CA TRP A 167 1.49 3.35 5.09
C TRP A 167 0.07 3.62 4.58
N MET A 168 -0.63 2.58 4.14
CA MET A 168 -2.00 2.70 3.64
C MET A 168 -2.98 3.08 4.76
N HIS A 169 -2.81 2.52 5.94
CA HIS A 169 -3.63 2.87 7.09
C HIS A 169 -3.34 4.28 7.63
N ARG A 170 -2.11 4.79 7.49
CA ARG A 170 -1.83 6.21 7.73
C ARG A 170 -2.62 7.10 6.76
N LEU A 171 -2.75 6.70 5.49
CA LEU A 171 -3.57 7.40 4.51
C LEU A 171 -5.07 7.32 4.86
N ASP A 172 -5.57 6.14 5.25
CA ASP A 172 -6.97 5.95 5.67
C ASP A 172 -7.33 6.92 6.82
N ILE A 173 -6.47 6.99 7.84
CA ILE A 173 -6.70 7.85 9.01
C ILE A 173 -6.57 9.34 8.64
N SER A 174 -5.57 9.71 7.82
CA SER A 174 -5.42 11.07 7.32
C SER A 174 -6.70 11.56 6.63
N ARG A 175 -7.29 10.73 5.78
CA ARG A 175 -8.56 11.03 5.10
C ARG A 175 -9.74 11.10 6.06
N ALA A 176 -9.87 10.14 6.98
CA ALA A 176 -10.95 10.11 7.96
C ALA A 176 -10.95 11.32 8.89
N THR A 177 -9.77 11.81 9.24
CA THR A 177 -9.61 12.91 10.20
C THR A 177 -9.40 14.29 9.57
N GLY A 178 -9.24 14.35 8.23
CA GLY A 178 -8.93 15.58 7.51
C GLY A 178 -7.51 16.10 7.71
N ARG A 179 -6.64 15.31 8.36
CA ARG A 179 -5.23 15.67 8.53
C ARG A 179 -4.43 15.34 7.27
N ALA A 180 -3.63 16.32 6.79
CA ALA A 180 -2.81 16.11 5.60
C ALA A 180 -1.73 15.04 5.84
N MET A 181 -1.65 14.06 4.96
CA MET A 181 -0.55 13.10 4.93
C MET A 181 0.67 13.75 4.31
N GLN A 182 1.68 14.05 5.13
CA GLN A 182 2.93 14.60 4.63
C GLN A 182 3.71 13.51 3.88
N LEU A 183 4.01 13.77 2.60
CA LEU A 183 4.72 12.86 1.72
C LEU A 183 6.13 13.36 1.43
N THR A 184 7.07 12.43 1.34
CA THR A 184 8.45 12.69 0.91
C THR A 184 8.82 11.79 -0.26
N PRO A 185 9.59 12.28 -1.25
CA PRO A 185 10.00 11.46 -2.39
C PRO A 185 10.78 10.20 -1.97
N GLU A 186 11.66 10.34 -0.96
CA GLU A 186 12.58 9.26 -0.55
C GLU A 186 11.85 8.12 0.14
N HIS A 187 10.88 8.42 1.01
CA HIS A 187 10.13 7.40 1.75
C HIS A 187 8.86 6.99 1.01
N ASP A 188 7.96 7.96 0.81
CA ASP A 188 6.64 7.68 0.24
C ASP A 188 6.75 7.37 -1.26
N GLY A 189 7.65 8.05 -1.99
CA GLY A 189 7.93 7.75 -3.40
C GLY A 189 8.51 6.35 -3.60
N ARG A 190 9.37 5.87 -2.66
CA ARG A 190 9.85 4.49 -2.69
C ARG A 190 8.73 3.49 -2.45
N MET A 191 7.80 3.79 -1.54
CA MET A 191 6.62 2.95 -1.29
C MET A 191 5.74 2.84 -2.53
N VAL A 192 5.47 3.97 -3.19
CA VAL A 192 4.71 4.04 -4.45
C VAL A 192 5.41 3.28 -5.58
N ALA A 193 6.73 3.40 -5.71
CA ALA A 193 7.49 2.65 -6.72
C ALA A 193 7.34 1.13 -6.53
N LEU A 194 7.30 0.63 -5.30
CA LEU A 194 7.04 -0.78 -4.99
C LEU A 194 5.61 -1.20 -5.34
N VAL A 195 4.63 -0.31 -5.15
CA VAL A 195 3.25 -0.55 -5.62
C VAL A 195 3.22 -0.70 -7.14
N LEU A 196 3.90 0.17 -7.89
CA LEU A 196 3.97 0.07 -9.35
C LEU A 196 4.73 -1.17 -9.82
N ARG A 197 5.74 -1.62 -9.07
CA ARG A 197 6.42 -2.89 -9.34
C ARG A 197 5.46 -4.08 -9.22
N ASP A 198 4.66 -4.13 -8.15
CA ASP A 198 3.69 -5.20 -7.95
C ASP A 198 2.55 -5.11 -8.97
N LEU A 199 2.13 -3.89 -9.32
CA LEU A 199 1.19 -3.68 -10.43
C LEU A 199 1.75 -4.24 -11.74
N ALA A 200 3.03 -4.03 -12.03
CA ALA A 200 3.64 -4.60 -13.24
C ALA A 200 3.63 -6.13 -13.24
N ALA A 201 3.83 -6.77 -12.10
CA ALA A 201 3.73 -8.23 -11.98
C ALA A 201 2.29 -8.74 -12.20
N ASN A 202 1.28 -8.01 -11.72
CA ASN A 202 -0.13 -8.39 -11.79
C ASN A 202 -0.79 -8.04 -13.14
N LEU A 203 -0.49 -6.86 -13.65
CA LEU A 203 -1.12 -6.29 -14.86
C LEU A 203 -0.33 -6.60 -16.12
N GLY A 204 1.01 -6.63 -16.05
CA GLY A 204 1.86 -6.84 -17.22
C GLY A 204 1.46 -8.05 -18.08
N PRO A 205 1.28 -9.25 -17.51
CA PRO A 205 0.84 -10.42 -18.27
C PRO A 205 -0.51 -10.24 -18.99
N LYS A 206 -1.40 -9.40 -18.45
CA LYS A 206 -2.73 -9.13 -19.04
C LYS A 206 -2.67 -8.14 -20.21
N LEU A 207 -1.57 -7.40 -20.34
CA LEU A 207 -1.35 -6.44 -21.43
C LEU A 207 -0.65 -7.06 -22.64
N GLY A 208 -0.02 -8.23 -22.49
CA GLY A 208 0.78 -8.86 -23.54
C GLY A 208 1.95 -7.98 -23.97
N ASP A 209 2.10 -7.72 -25.27
CA ASP A 209 3.15 -6.86 -25.81
C ASP A 209 2.90 -5.35 -25.59
N ALA A 210 1.64 -4.97 -25.30
CA ALA A 210 1.27 -3.58 -25.08
C ALA A 210 1.85 -3.06 -23.76
N ALA A 211 2.10 -1.73 -23.74
CA ALA A 211 2.59 -1.05 -22.56
C ALA A 211 1.77 0.21 -22.28
N VAL A 212 1.55 0.48 -21.00
CA VAL A 212 0.82 1.65 -20.49
C VAL A 212 1.72 2.44 -19.57
N ARG A 213 1.73 3.76 -19.74
CA ARG A 213 2.41 4.70 -18.88
C ARG A 213 1.47 5.13 -17.76
N PHE A 214 1.91 4.98 -16.51
CA PHE A 214 1.27 5.54 -15.33
C PHE A 214 2.04 6.78 -14.89
N GLU A 215 1.38 7.92 -14.87
CA GLU A 215 1.92 9.19 -14.38
C GLU A 215 1.19 9.59 -13.11
N LEU A 216 1.88 9.52 -12.00
CA LEU A 216 1.32 9.86 -10.70
C LEU A 216 1.87 11.23 -10.27
N SER A 217 0.97 12.17 -9.99
CA SER A 217 1.33 13.52 -9.55
C SER A 217 1.46 13.60 -8.02
N GLY A 218 2.13 14.65 -7.53
CA GLY A 218 2.35 14.89 -6.10
C GLY A 218 3.77 14.54 -5.65
N ALA A 219 4.10 14.81 -4.39
CA ALA A 219 5.46 14.71 -3.84
C ALA A 219 6.06 13.31 -3.89
N ALA A 220 5.23 12.27 -3.81
CA ALA A 220 5.62 10.87 -3.93
C ALA A 220 5.34 10.30 -5.33
N GLY A 221 5.03 11.15 -6.29
CA GLY A 221 4.69 10.80 -7.65
C GLY A 221 5.89 10.44 -8.51
N GLY A 222 5.59 10.11 -9.78
CA GLY A 222 6.58 9.75 -10.79
C GLY A 222 5.91 9.18 -12.03
N ALA A 223 6.72 8.63 -12.93
CA ALA A 223 6.21 8.01 -14.15
C ALA A 223 6.78 6.59 -14.31
N TRP A 224 5.90 5.64 -14.58
CA TRP A 224 6.27 4.23 -14.75
C TRP A 224 5.62 3.63 -15.99
N VAL A 225 6.31 2.71 -16.63
CA VAL A 225 5.77 1.90 -17.73
C VAL A 225 5.46 0.50 -17.22
N VAL A 226 4.22 0.07 -17.40
CA VAL A 226 3.71 -1.27 -17.05
C VAL A 226 3.34 -2.00 -18.34
N GLY A 227 3.73 -3.25 -18.46
CA GLY A 227 3.43 -4.11 -19.62
C GLY A 227 4.64 -4.54 -20.41
N GLY A 228 4.46 -4.90 -21.67
CA GLY A 228 5.46 -5.46 -22.56
C GLY A 228 6.59 -4.52 -22.94
N SER A 229 7.43 -4.98 -23.89
CA SER A 229 8.64 -4.25 -24.32
C SER A 229 8.35 -3.06 -25.24
N ALA A 230 7.14 -2.97 -25.83
CA ALA A 230 6.75 -1.89 -26.70
C ALA A 230 6.84 -0.52 -25.99
N ALA A 231 6.99 0.55 -26.78
CA ALA A 231 6.80 1.91 -26.30
C ALA A 231 5.33 2.06 -25.81
N PRO A 232 5.08 2.77 -24.68
CA PRO A 232 3.73 2.93 -24.19
C PRO A 232 2.89 3.75 -25.17
N SER A 233 1.77 3.19 -25.60
CA SER A 233 0.80 3.84 -26.50
C SER A 233 -0.36 4.51 -25.75
N ALA A 234 -0.49 4.24 -24.47
CA ALA A 234 -1.53 4.73 -23.59
C ALA A 234 -0.94 5.32 -22.29
N THR A 235 -1.61 6.32 -21.74
CA THR A 235 -1.22 6.93 -20.47
C THR A 235 -2.42 7.04 -19.53
N VAL A 236 -2.20 6.67 -18.27
CA VAL A 236 -3.09 6.88 -17.13
C VAL A 236 -2.43 7.90 -16.21
N GLN A 237 -3.07 9.06 -16.02
CA GLN A 237 -2.60 10.11 -15.11
C GLN A 237 -3.56 10.20 -13.92
N MET A 238 -3.02 10.24 -12.70
CA MET A 238 -3.79 10.36 -11.46
C MET A 238 -2.93 10.97 -10.34
N GLU A 239 -3.57 11.57 -9.36
CA GLU A 239 -2.87 11.94 -8.12
C GLU A 239 -2.42 10.68 -7.36
N THR A 240 -1.23 10.73 -6.76
CA THR A 240 -0.59 9.56 -6.13
C THR A 240 -1.44 8.91 -5.05
N LEU A 241 -2.04 9.69 -4.15
CA LEU A 241 -2.85 9.11 -3.06
C LEU A 241 -4.17 8.55 -3.58
N ASP A 242 -4.82 9.21 -4.55
CA ASP A 242 -6.02 8.70 -5.19
C ASP A 242 -5.75 7.39 -5.95
N PHE A 243 -4.60 7.30 -6.63
CA PHE A 243 -4.17 6.06 -7.27
C PHE A 243 -4.02 4.91 -6.25
N ASN A 244 -3.35 5.15 -5.12
CA ASN A 244 -3.13 4.11 -4.12
C ASN A 244 -4.42 3.69 -3.41
N ILE A 245 -5.35 4.62 -3.15
CA ILE A 245 -6.70 4.31 -2.65
C ILE A 245 -7.45 3.40 -3.63
N TYR A 246 -7.37 3.68 -4.92
CA TYR A 246 -7.97 2.84 -5.93
C TYR A 246 -7.30 1.47 -6.06
N ALA A 247 -5.97 1.45 -6.18
CA ALA A 247 -5.21 0.21 -6.34
C ALA A 247 -5.38 -0.76 -5.17
N SER A 248 -5.71 -0.25 -3.98
CA SER A 248 -6.01 -1.01 -2.76
C SER A 248 -7.48 -1.42 -2.62
N GLY A 249 -8.33 -1.10 -3.62
CA GLY A 249 -9.76 -1.48 -3.61
C GLY A 249 -10.67 -0.59 -2.76
N ARG A 250 -10.18 0.57 -2.26
CA ARG A 250 -10.97 1.50 -1.44
C ARG A 250 -11.84 2.46 -2.26
N PHE A 251 -11.51 2.66 -3.54
CA PHE A 251 -12.37 3.33 -4.51
C PHE A 251 -13.00 2.33 -5.47
N SER A 252 -14.24 2.59 -5.87
CA SER A 252 -14.84 1.95 -7.02
C SER A 252 -14.15 2.39 -8.32
N TYR A 253 -14.32 1.61 -9.38
CA TYR A 253 -13.83 2.01 -10.70
C TYR A 253 -14.40 3.36 -11.15
N ALA A 254 -15.67 3.66 -10.89
CA ALA A 254 -16.29 4.90 -11.26
C ALA A 254 -15.63 6.12 -10.58
N GLU A 255 -15.33 6.01 -9.28
CA GLU A 255 -14.60 7.06 -8.53
C GLU A 255 -13.18 7.26 -9.06
N ALA A 256 -12.45 6.16 -9.31
CA ALA A 256 -11.11 6.24 -9.87
C ALA A 256 -11.11 6.83 -11.27
N ARG A 257 -12.08 6.45 -12.12
CA ARG A 257 -12.21 6.94 -13.48
C ARG A 257 -12.49 8.45 -13.53
N ALA A 258 -13.27 8.97 -12.60
CA ALA A 258 -13.55 10.39 -12.46
C ALA A 258 -12.32 11.23 -12.09
N LYS A 259 -11.32 10.60 -11.46
CA LYS A 259 -10.07 11.23 -11.02
C LYS A 259 -8.90 11.00 -11.99
N ALA A 260 -9.04 10.09 -12.95
CA ALA A 260 -8.01 9.74 -13.91
C ALA A 260 -8.16 10.51 -15.21
N THR A 261 -7.06 11.02 -15.75
CA THR A 261 -6.95 11.49 -17.14
C THR A 261 -6.31 10.39 -17.98
N LEU A 262 -7.00 9.99 -19.05
CA LEU A 262 -6.52 8.98 -20.00
C LEU A 262 -6.14 9.62 -21.31
N SER A 263 -5.02 9.23 -21.90
CA SER A 263 -4.55 9.76 -23.19
C SER A 263 -3.85 8.68 -24.03
N GLY A 264 -3.62 8.98 -25.31
CA GLY A 264 -3.11 8.01 -26.29
C GLY A 264 -4.20 6.99 -26.66
N ASP A 265 -3.88 5.70 -26.65
CA ASP A 265 -4.87 4.63 -26.80
C ASP A 265 -5.72 4.56 -25.52
N THR A 266 -6.82 5.32 -25.53
CA THR A 266 -7.71 5.43 -24.37
C THR A 266 -8.42 4.11 -24.05
N ALA A 267 -8.64 3.24 -25.01
CA ALA A 267 -9.23 1.92 -24.77
C ALA A 267 -8.24 1.02 -23.99
N LEU A 268 -6.97 1.07 -24.33
CA LEU A 268 -5.91 0.38 -23.58
C LEU A 268 -5.75 0.98 -22.18
N ALA A 269 -5.72 2.32 -22.06
CA ALA A 269 -5.66 3.00 -20.77
C ALA A 269 -6.83 2.62 -19.85
N GLU A 270 -8.04 2.57 -20.39
CA GLU A 270 -9.26 2.15 -19.69
C GLU A 270 -9.16 0.72 -19.16
N ARG A 271 -8.71 -0.23 -20.02
CA ARG A 271 -8.49 -1.62 -19.61
C ARG A 271 -7.44 -1.74 -18.51
N ALA A 272 -6.34 -0.98 -18.62
CA ALA A 272 -5.28 -0.99 -17.62
C ALA A 272 -5.76 -0.41 -16.28
N LEU A 273 -6.47 0.72 -16.30
CA LEU A 273 -7.05 1.31 -15.10
C LEU A 273 -8.03 0.32 -14.44
N ARG A 274 -8.95 -0.27 -15.20
CA ARG A 274 -9.95 -1.23 -14.69
C ARG A 274 -9.31 -2.47 -14.05
N ALA A 275 -8.17 -2.91 -14.54
CA ALA A 275 -7.45 -4.08 -14.04
C ALA A 275 -6.40 -3.74 -12.96
N THR A 276 -6.31 -2.45 -12.56
CA THR A 276 -5.40 -2.01 -11.50
C THR A 276 -5.85 -2.54 -10.14
N ALA A 277 -5.05 -3.42 -9.55
CA ALA A 277 -5.22 -3.93 -8.20
C ALA A 277 -3.87 -4.36 -7.63
N VAL A 278 -3.59 -4.00 -6.40
CA VAL A 278 -2.37 -4.35 -5.67
C VAL A 278 -2.72 -4.69 -4.22
N LEU A 279 -2.04 -5.66 -3.63
CA LEU A 279 -2.17 -5.98 -2.21
C LEU A 279 -1.43 -4.93 -1.36
N TYR A 280 -2.11 -4.45 -0.33
CA TYR A 280 -1.57 -3.49 0.64
C TYR A 280 -1.50 -4.09 2.04
#